data_bbe7c07e32fe93bce0833e4459ab5162
#
_entry.id   bbe7c07e32fe93bce0833e4459ab5162
#
_cell.length_a   1.000
_cell.length_b   1.000
_cell.length_c   1.000
_cell.angle_alpha   90.00
_cell.angle_beta   90.00
_cell.angle_gamma   90.00
#
_symmetry.space_group_name_H-M   'P 1'
#
loop_
_entity.id
_entity.type
_entity.pdbx_description
1 polymer ?
#
loop_
_entity_poly.entity_id
_entity_poly.type
_entity_poly.pdbx_seq_one_letter_code
_entity_poly.pdbx_strand_id
1 'polypeptide(L)'
;MVKAAFAKTSPIAFMRGLTFPGGQQPVIRGEGLYLRYPRMADFPVWAKLRADSREFLTPWEPIWADDELTRSAFRRRIKRYQKETRLDSAYVFFVLRESDDALVGGCTISNVRRGVTQCCTLGYWIGSQFARQGYMTGALRALLPFVFRTLGLHRIEAACLTDNDASKNLLARVGFRQEGLARRYLLINGEWA
;
A
#
# COMPACT_ATOMS: atom_id res chain seq x y z
N MET A 1 13.72 -12.37 4.96
CA MET A 1 12.97 -11.19 4.49
C MET A 1 13.93 -10.04 4.21
N VAL A 2 13.72 -9.34 3.10
CA VAL A 2 14.52 -8.16 2.73
C VAL A 2 13.83 -6.91 3.26
N LYS A 3 14.54 -6.09 4.04
CA LYS A 3 14.07 -4.77 4.48
C LYS A 3 14.73 -3.71 3.61
N ALA A 4 13.92 -2.85 3.02
CA ALA A 4 14.37 -1.75 2.18
C ALA A 4 13.77 -0.43 2.66
N ALA A 5 14.49 0.66 2.51
CA ALA A 5 14.03 1.99 2.89
C ALA A 5 14.44 3.06 1.88
N PHE A 6 13.64 4.10 1.84
CA PHE A 6 13.89 5.32 1.10
C PHE A 6 13.89 6.50 2.07
N ALA A 7 14.93 7.33 2.05
CA ALA A 7 15.05 8.50 2.92
C ALA A 7 15.24 9.77 2.07
N LYS A 8 14.60 10.87 2.48
CA LYS A 8 14.79 12.21 1.90
C LYS A 8 15.14 13.19 3.01
N THR A 9 16.17 13.98 2.83
CA THR A 9 16.52 15.09 3.73
C THR A 9 15.63 16.30 3.44
N SER A 10 14.80 16.71 4.41
CA SER A 10 14.05 17.98 4.39
C SER A 10 13.57 18.41 5.77
N PRO A 11 13.43 19.71 6.06
CA PRO A 11 13.23 20.21 7.41
C PRO A 11 11.82 19.92 7.95
N ILE A 12 11.74 19.84 9.27
CA ILE A 12 10.59 19.51 10.10
C ILE A 12 9.46 20.53 9.88
N ALA A 13 8.34 20.08 9.31
CA ALA A 13 7.07 20.80 9.37
C ALA A 13 6.10 20.05 10.30
N PHE A 14 5.74 20.64 11.42
CA PHE A 14 4.70 20.17 12.31
C PHE A 14 3.34 20.42 11.61
N MET A 15 2.69 19.36 11.11
CA MET A 15 1.34 19.49 10.57
C MET A 15 0.32 18.75 11.44
N ARG A 16 -0.63 19.53 11.97
CA ARG A 16 -1.91 19.05 12.52
C ARG A 16 -2.67 18.28 11.42
N GLY A 17 -3.46 17.29 11.83
CA GLY A 17 -4.19 16.35 10.98
C GLY A 17 -4.65 16.92 9.63
N LEU A 18 -4.31 16.23 8.56
CA LEU A 18 -4.61 16.64 7.19
C LEU A 18 -6.12 16.73 6.96
N THR A 19 -6.66 17.93 7.11
CA THR A 19 -7.97 18.28 6.56
C THR A 19 -7.75 18.71 5.10
N PHE A 20 -8.16 17.87 4.17
CA PHE A 20 -8.20 18.29 2.77
C PHE A 20 -9.28 19.36 2.59
N PRO A 21 -8.97 20.51 1.96
CA PRO A 21 -9.96 21.54 1.68
C PRO A 21 -11.17 20.95 0.95
N GLY A 22 -12.39 21.20 1.46
CA GLY A 22 -13.62 20.78 0.79
C GLY A 22 -14.07 19.34 1.02
N GLY A 23 -13.49 18.59 1.97
CA GLY A 23 -13.93 17.21 2.26
C GLY A 23 -13.65 16.20 1.14
N GLN A 24 -12.94 16.60 0.09
CA GLN A 24 -12.56 15.71 -1.01
C GLN A 24 -11.46 14.76 -0.58
N GLN A 25 -11.64 13.49 -0.89
CA GLN A 25 -10.61 12.49 -0.65
C GLN A 25 -9.46 12.67 -1.66
N PRO A 26 -8.19 12.47 -1.25
CA PRO A 26 -7.06 12.63 -2.15
C PRO A 26 -7.15 11.66 -3.31
N VAL A 27 -6.93 12.17 -4.52
CA VAL A 27 -6.69 11.39 -5.71
C VAL A 27 -5.27 11.65 -6.15
N ILE A 28 -4.46 10.60 -6.16
CA ILE A 28 -3.05 10.67 -6.56
C ILE A 28 -2.98 10.15 -7.99
N ARG A 29 -2.56 10.99 -8.93
CA ARG A 29 -2.48 10.63 -10.36
C ARG A 29 -1.07 10.18 -10.72
N GLY A 30 -0.98 9.11 -11.51
CA GLY A 30 0.23 8.61 -12.17
C GLY A 30 0.00 8.48 -13.67
N GLU A 31 0.96 7.96 -14.38
CA GLU A 31 0.87 7.71 -15.81
C GLU A 31 -0.08 6.53 -16.10
N GLY A 32 -1.22 6.81 -16.73
CA GLY A 32 -2.24 5.81 -17.07
C GLY A 32 -2.95 5.16 -15.88
N LEU A 33 -2.80 5.72 -14.68
CA LEU A 33 -3.43 5.21 -13.45
C LEU A 33 -3.68 6.34 -12.44
N TYR A 34 -4.53 6.04 -11.47
CA TYR A 34 -4.70 6.89 -10.30
C TYR A 34 -4.96 6.07 -9.04
N LEU A 35 -4.67 6.66 -7.89
CA LEU A 35 -4.89 6.06 -6.58
C LEU A 35 -5.94 6.88 -5.83
N ARG A 36 -6.90 6.21 -5.21
CA ARG A 36 -7.89 6.82 -4.32
C ARG A 36 -8.24 5.90 -3.16
N TYR A 37 -8.86 6.44 -2.15
CA TYR A 37 -9.36 5.63 -1.05
C TYR A 37 -10.43 4.64 -1.52
N PRO A 38 -10.45 3.42 -0.95
CA PRO A 38 -11.48 2.42 -1.21
C PRO A 38 -12.87 2.92 -0.78
N ARG A 39 -13.91 2.54 -1.54
CA ARG A 39 -15.32 2.86 -1.28
C ARG A 39 -16.14 1.59 -1.20
N MET A 40 -17.30 1.63 -0.53
CA MET A 40 -18.19 0.48 -0.46
C MET A 40 -18.67 -0.03 -1.84
N ALA A 41 -18.76 0.87 -2.82
CA ALA A 41 -19.09 0.51 -4.19
C ALA A 41 -18.03 -0.37 -4.87
N ASP A 42 -16.79 -0.34 -4.39
CA ASP A 42 -15.70 -1.15 -4.97
C ASP A 42 -15.79 -2.64 -4.56
N PHE A 43 -16.65 -2.98 -3.62
CA PHE A 43 -16.74 -4.35 -3.08
C PHE A 43 -16.82 -5.43 -4.18
N PRO A 44 -17.73 -5.35 -5.17
CA PRO A 44 -17.87 -6.43 -6.15
C PRO A 44 -16.59 -6.66 -6.97
N VAL A 45 -16.00 -5.58 -7.48
CA VAL A 45 -14.78 -5.67 -8.31
C VAL A 45 -13.56 -6.08 -7.48
N TRP A 46 -13.47 -5.59 -6.24
CA TRP A 46 -12.39 -5.95 -5.32
C TRP A 46 -12.48 -7.44 -4.94
N ALA A 47 -13.65 -7.92 -4.54
CA ALA A 47 -13.84 -9.31 -4.12
C ALA A 47 -13.55 -10.28 -5.27
N LYS A 48 -14.04 -9.95 -6.48
CA LYS A 48 -13.74 -10.74 -7.67
C LYS A 48 -12.24 -10.76 -7.98
N LEU A 49 -11.59 -9.60 -8.05
CA LEU A 49 -10.17 -9.50 -8.35
C LEU A 49 -9.32 -10.27 -7.34
N ARG A 50 -9.66 -10.18 -6.04
CA ARG A 50 -8.97 -10.91 -4.98
C ARG A 50 -9.19 -12.43 -5.11
N ALA A 51 -10.43 -12.86 -5.38
CA ALA A 51 -10.74 -14.28 -5.60
C ALA A 51 -9.97 -14.84 -6.79
N ASP A 52 -10.00 -14.17 -7.93
CA ASP A 52 -9.30 -14.56 -9.16
C ASP A 52 -7.76 -14.59 -8.99
N SER A 53 -7.25 -13.84 -8.02
CA SER A 53 -5.81 -13.72 -7.74
C SER A 53 -5.36 -14.52 -6.51
N ARG A 54 -6.23 -15.36 -5.92
CA ARG A 54 -5.95 -16.01 -4.62
C ARG A 54 -4.65 -16.82 -4.63
N GLU A 55 -4.47 -17.69 -5.59
CA GLU A 55 -3.27 -18.52 -5.70
C GLU A 55 -1.99 -17.69 -5.88
N PHE A 56 -2.09 -16.62 -6.66
CA PHE A 56 -0.99 -15.69 -6.91
C PHE A 56 -0.60 -14.88 -5.67
N LEU A 57 -1.55 -14.53 -4.80
CA LEU A 57 -1.34 -13.68 -3.64
C LEU A 57 -0.99 -14.47 -2.36
N THR A 58 -1.54 -15.68 -2.20
CA THR A 58 -1.37 -16.51 -1.00
C THR A 58 0.08 -16.66 -0.54
N PRO A 59 1.08 -16.89 -1.41
CA PRO A 59 2.48 -17.04 -0.97
C PRO A 59 3.07 -15.78 -0.32
N TRP A 60 2.44 -14.62 -0.51
CA TRP A 60 2.99 -13.31 -0.13
C TRP A 60 2.20 -12.59 0.95
N GLU A 61 1.11 -13.17 1.41
CA GLU A 61 0.17 -12.57 2.35
C GLU A 61 -0.06 -13.43 3.59
N PRO A 62 -0.52 -12.86 4.71
CA PRO A 62 -1.05 -13.65 5.82
C PRO A 62 -2.20 -14.55 5.35
N ILE A 63 -2.49 -15.62 6.12
CA ILE A 63 -3.66 -16.48 5.88
C ILE A 63 -4.92 -15.60 5.85
N TRP A 64 -5.71 -15.79 4.79
CA TRP A 64 -6.98 -15.08 4.68
C TRP A 64 -8.01 -15.67 5.64
N ALA A 65 -8.75 -14.78 6.31
CA ALA A 65 -9.89 -15.22 7.13
C ALA A 65 -10.98 -15.87 6.26
N ASP A 66 -11.77 -16.76 6.82
CA ASP A 66 -12.85 -17.46 6.10
C ASP A 66 -13.85 -16.49 5.47
N ASP A 67 -14.08 -15.35 6.13
CA ASP A 67 -14.98 -14.31 5.66
C ASP A 67 -14.30 -13.19 4.86
N GLU A 68 -13.00 -13.32 4.50
CA GLU A 68 -12.16 -12.28 3.88
C GLU A 68 -12.87 -11.56 2.72
N LEU A 69 -13.52 -12.30 1.83
CA LEU A 69 -14.16 -11.77 0.63
C LEU A 69 -15.65 -11.46 0.79
N THR A 70 -16.17 -11.45 2.02
CA THR A 70 -17.57 -11.10 2.25
C THR A 70 -17.78 -9.59 2.28
N ARG A 71 -18.99 -9.14 1.92
CA ARG A 71 -19.37 -7.73 1.97
C ARG A 71 -19.32 -7.16 3.41
N SER A 72 -19.58 -7.99 4.42
CA SER A 72 -19.49 -7.60 5.83
C SER A 72 -18.04 -7.35 6.26
N ALA A 73 -17.11 -8.23 5.89
CA ALA A 73 -15.69 -8.05 6.15
C ALA A 73 -15.15 -6.80 5.42
N PHE A 74 -15.53 -6.60 4.15
CA PHE A 74 -15.15 -5.41 3.41
C PHE A 74 -15.67 -4.12 4.06
N ARG A 75 -16.91 -4.11 4.57
CA ARG A 75 -17.46 -2.97 5.31
C ARG A 75 -16.66 -2.66 6.58
N ARG A 76 -16.28 -3.71 7.37
CA ARG A 76 -15.42 -3.53 8.55
C ARG A 76 -14.06 -2.95 8.16
N ARG A 77 -13.49 -3.42 7.05
CA ARG A 77 -12.23 -2.97 6.46
C ARG A 77 -12.30 -1.48 6.09
N ILE A 78 -13.34 -1.04 5.37
CA ILE A 78 -13.53 0.38 5.03
C ILE A 78 -13.64 1.26 6.27
N LYS A 79 -14.43 0.85 7.28
CA LYS A 79 -14.56 1.60 8.55
C LYS A 79 -13.21 1.73 9.28
N ARG A 80 -12.41 0.65 9.30
CA ARG A 80 -11.07 0.65 9.86
C ARG A 80 -10.17 1.63 9.12
N TYR A 81 -10.11 1.57 7.79
CA TYR A 81 -9.31 2.48 6.98
C TYR A 81 -9.65 3.96 7.22
N GLN A 82 -10.94 4.27 7.28
CA GLN A 82 -11.41 5.63 7.58
C GLN A 82 -10.97 6.09 8.99
N LYS A 83 -11.01 5.19 9.98
CA LYS A 83 -10.55 5.48 11.34
C LYS A 83 -9.03 5.71 11.36
N GLU A 84 -8.27 4.81 10.74
CA GLU A 84 -6.80 4.89 10.68
C GLU A 84 -6.32 6.15 9.96
N THR A 85 -6.96 6.53 8.86
CA THR A 85 -6.67 7.78 8.16
C THR A 85 -6.95 9.02 9.03
N ARG A 86 -8.08 9.05 9.77
CA ARG A 86 -8.39 10.15 10.69
C ARG A 86 -7.40 10.25 11.85
N LEU A 87 -6.84 9.12 12.28
CA LEU A 87 -5.83 9.04 13.34
C LEU A 87 -4.40 9.24 12.83
N ASP A 88 -4.23 9.54 11.54
CA ASP A 88 -2.92 9.65 10.89
C ASP A 88 -2.01 8.42 11.12
N SER A 89 -2.61 7.23 11.22
CA SER A 89 -1.88 5.99 11.50
C SER A 89 -1.70 5.10 10.27
N ALA A 90 -2.63 5.19 9.28
CA ALA A 90 -2.51 4.51 8.01
C ALA A 90 -3.34 5.20 6.90
N TYR A 91 -2.91 4.98 5.66
CA TYR A 91 -3.55 5.46 4.43
C TYR A 91 -3.59 4.31 3.42
N VAL A 92 -4.79 3.91 3.04
CA VAL A 92 -5.00 2.80 2.11
C VAL A 92 -5.56 3.34 0.80
N PHE A 93 -4.94 2.95 -0.30
CA PHE A 93 -5.35 3.35 -1.64
C PHE A 93 -5.64 2.13 -2.50
N PHE A 94 -6.69 2.20 -3.30
CA PHE A 94 -6.85 1.36 -4.46
C PHE A 94 -6.15 2.01 -5.65
N VAL A 95 -5.55 1.18 -6.49
CA VAL A 95 -4.92 1.57 -7.75
C VAL A 95 -5.88 1.24 -8.87
N LEU A 96 -6.28 2.25 -9.63
CA LEU A 96 -7.20 2.12 -10.75
C LEU A 96 -6.51 2.50 -12.04
N ARG A 97 -6.80 1.77 -13.12
CA ARG A 97 -6.36 2.11 -14.46
C ARG A 97 -7.21 3.27 -14.98
N GLU A 98 -6.57 4.29 -15.56
CA GLU A 98 -7.25 5.52 -15.94
C GLU A 98 -8.20 5.37 -17.16
N SER A 99 -7.90 4.42 -18.06
CA SER A 99 -8.67 4.24 -19.30
C SER A 99 -10.07 3.68 -19.11
N ASP A 100 -10.32 2.90 -18.03
CA ASP A 100 -11.56 2.17 -17.83
C ASP A 100 -11.97 2.01 -16.37
N ASP A 101 -11.29 2.70 -15.46
CA ASP A 101 -11.50 2.63 -14.01
C ASP A 101 -11.35 1.21 -13.42
N ALA A 102 -10.67 0.30 -14.13
CA ALA A 102 -10.44 -1.05 -13.63
C ALA A 102 -9.57 -1.03 -12.37
N LEU A 103 -10.03 -1.69 -11.31
CA LEU A 103 -9.22 -1.92 -10.11
C LEU A 103 -8.10 -2.90 -10.44
N VAL A 104 -6.85 -2.47 -10.34
CA VAL A 104 -5.69 -3.30 -10.65
C VAL A 104 -4.94 -3.81 -9.40
N GLY A 105 -5.06 -3.09 -8.28
CA GLY A 105 -4.37 -3.45 -7.05
C GLY A 105 -4.58 -2.44 -5.92
N GLY A 106 -3.68 -2.44 -4.95
CA GLY A 106 -3.74 -1.48 -3.85
C GLY A 106 -2.39 -1.24 -3.20
N CYS A 107 -2.27 -0.06 -2.57
CA CYS A 107 -1.12 0.35 -1.77
C CYS A 107 -1.58 0.76 -0.38
N THR A 108 -0.79 0.43 0.63
CA THR A 108 -1.05 0.78 2.02
C THR A 108 0.18 1.45 2.60
N ILE A 109 -0.01 2.63 3.15
CA ILE A 109 0.93 3.28 4.06
C ILE A 109 0.42 3.00 5.46
N SER A 110 1.18 2.32 6.28
CA SER A 110 0.81 1.94 7.66
C SER A 110 1.94 2.27 8.63
N ASN A 111 1.68 2.07 9.92
CA ASN A 111 2.67 2.34 10.97
C ASN A 111 3.26 3.74 10.85
N VAL A 112 2.42 4.75 10.60
CA VAL A 112 2.86 6.14 10.53
C VAL A 112 3.34 6.58 11.90
N ARG A 113 4.61 6.94 12.00
CA ARG A 113 5.27 7.39 13.23
C ARG A 113 5.77 8.81 13.03
N ARG A 114 5.16 9.78 13.73
CA ARG A 114 5.49 11.20 13.63
C ARG A 114 6.67 11.64 14.48
N GLY A 115 7.00 10.93 15.53
CA GLY A 115 8.10 11.28 16.43
C GLY A 115 9.45 11.47 15.72
N VAL A 116 10.54 11.19 16.38
CA VAL A 116 11.89 11.38 15.83
C VAL A 116 12.19 10.56 14.57
N THR A 117 11.48 9.48 14.33
CA THR A 117 11.69 8.61 13.16
C THR A 117 11.03 9.12 11.89
N GLN A 118 9.93 9.88 11.96
CA GLN A 118 9.16 10.41 10.82
C GLN A 118 9.01 9.39 9.68
N CYS A 119 8.51 8.18 10.01
CA CYS A 119 8.53 7.06 9.07
C CYS A 119 7.19 6.34 8.96
N CYS A 120 7.07 5.53 7.91
CA CYS A 120 5.94 4.62 7.69
C CYS A 120 6.40 3.33 7.01
N THR A 121 5.48 2.36 6.98
CA THR A 121 5.64 1.09 6.26
C THR A 121 4.78 1.09 5.00
N LEU A 122 5.36 0.68 3.88
CA LEU A 122 4.67 0.47 2.60
C LEU A 122 4.32 -1.01 2.44
N GLY A 123 3.05 -1.29 2.16
CA GLY A 123 2.57 -2.56 1.65
C GLY A 123 1.84 -2.36 0.32
N TYR A 124 1.81 -3.39 -0.54
CA TYR A 124 1.08 -3.34 -1.81
C TYR A 124 0.71 -4.74 -2.28
N TRP A 125 -0.29 -4.80 -3.13
CA TRP A 125 -0.72 -5.99 -3.83
C TRP A 125 -1.20 -5.64 -5.24
N ILE A 126 -1.17 -6.60 -6.15
CA ILE A 126 -1.68 -6.45 -7.52
C ILE A 126 -2.48 -7.68 -7.91
N GLY A 127 -3.55 -7.50 -8.68
CA GLY A 127 -4.27 -8.62 -9.27
C GLY A 127 -3.38 -9.40 -10.26
N SER A 128 -3.47 -10.72 -10.26
CA SER A 128 -2.63 -11.60 -11.07
C SER A 128 -2.63 -11.21 -12.56
N GLN A 129 -3.80 -10.89 -13.11
CA GLN A 129 -3.98 -10.49 -14.51
C GLN A 129 -3.31 -9.15 -14.88
N PHE A 130 -2.96 -8.33 -13.87
CA PHE A 130 -2.31 -7.03 -14.06
C PHE A 130 -0.83 -7.04 -13.67
N ALA A 131 -0.32 -8.19 -13.22
CA ALA A 131 1.07 -8.33 -12.83
C ALA A 131 2.02 -8.12 -14.03
N ARG A 132 3.24 -7.63 -13.74
CA ARG A 132 4.32 -7.39 -14.72
C ARG A 132 4.00 -6.40 -15.86
N GLN A 133 2.91 -5.63 -15.75
CA GLN A 133 2.52 -4.59 -16.73
C GLN A 133 2.93 -3.17 -16.33
N GLY A 134 3.72 -3.02 -15.28
CA GLY A 134 4.22 -1.70 -14.84
C GLY A 134 3.29 -0.94 -13.89
N TYR A 135 2.02 -1.34 -13.72
CA TYR A 135 1.04 -0.62 -12.89
C TYR A 135 1.53 -0.35 -11.46
N MET A 136 2.09 -1.36 -10.78
CA MET A 136 2.57 -1.14 -9.41
C MET A 136 3.79 -0.21 -9.37
N THR A 137 4.68 -0.26 -10.36
CA THR A 137 5.79 0.69 -10.49
C THR A 137 5.27 2.13 -10.64
N GLY A 138 4.30 2.34 -11.51
CA GLY A 138 3.64 3.64 -11.71
C GLY A 138 2.93 4.12 -10.46
N ALA A 139 2.18 3.21 -9.79
CA ALA A 139 1.48 3.52 -8.55
C ALA A 139 2.42 3.96 -7.43
N LEU A 140 3.53 3.23 -7.22
CA LEU A 140 4.51 3.61 -6.21
C LEU A 140 5.21 4.93 -6.54
N ARG A 141 5.58 5.17 -7.80
CA ARG A 141 6.15 6.45 -8.24
C ARG A 141 5.21 7.63 -7.97
N ALA A 142 3.91 7.44 -8.17
CA ALA A 142 2.90 8.46 -7.87
C ALA A 142 2.69 8.64 -6.35
N LEU A 143 2.78 7.55 -5.58
CA LEU A 143 2.54 7.56 -4.12
C LEU A 143 3.70 8.19 -3.33
N LEU A 144 4.95 7.99 -3.75
CA LEU A 144 6.13 8.49 -3.03
C LEU A 144 6.09 10.02 -2.78
N PRO A 145 5.76 10.88 -3.77
CA PRO A 145 5.60 12.32 -3.54
C PRO A 145 4.53 12.65 -2.49
N PHE A 146 3.42 11.90 -2.46
CA PHE A 146 2.38 12.07 -1.44
C PHE A 146 2.93 11.80 -0.04
N VAL A 147 3.69 10.73 0.15
CA VAL A 147 4.27 10.39 1.46
C VAL A 147 5.28 11.43 1.92
N PHE A 148 6.18 11.87 1.03
CA PHE A 148 7.26 12.79 1.41
C PHE A 148 6.81 14.25 1.49
N ARG A 149 5.93 14.70 0.57
CA ARG A 149 5.54 16.11 0.48
C ARG A 149 4.23 16.41 1.21
N THR A 150 3.23 15.54 1.06
CA THR A 150 1.90 15.77 1.66
C THR A 150 1.84 15.26 3.09
N LEU A 151 2.28 14.03 3.35
CA LEU A 151 2.37 13.52 4.71
C LEU A 151 3.59 14.06 5.47
N GLY A 152 4.59 14.63 4.80
CA GLY A 152 5.79 15.18 5.43
C GLY A 152 6.67 14.14 6.12
N LEU A 153 6.59 12.87 5.73
CA LEU A 153 7.42 11.83 6.32
C LEU A 153 8.82 11.84 5.72
N HIS A 154 9.79 11.45 6.53
CA HIS A 154 11.21 11.40 6.14
C HIS A 154 11.59 10.05 5.53
N ARG A 155 10.95 8.97 5.96
CA ARG A 155 11.35 7.60 5.62
C ARG A 155 10.15 6.70 5.30
N ILE A 156 10.33 5.85 4.28
CA ILE A 156 9.40 4.76 3.96
C ILE A 156 10.16 3.45 4.05
N GLU A 157 9.63 2.50 4.79
CA GLU A 157 10.15 1.14 4.91
C GLU A 157 9.22 0.17 4.16
N ALA A 158 9.81 -0.84 3.53
CA ALA A 158 9.09 -1.96 2.95
C ALA A 158 9.80 -3.26 3.29
N ALA A 159 9.04 -4.33 3.43
CA ALA A 159 9.57 -5.65 3.69
C ALA A 159 8.94 -6.66 2.74
N CYS A 160 9.73 -7.59 2.22
CA CYS A 160 9.26 -8.68 1.38
C CYS A 160 10.06 -9.95 1.68
N LEU A 161 9.52 -11.10 1.31
CA LEU A 161 10.20 -12.38 1.43
C LEU A 161 11.47 -12.40 0.58
N THR A 162 12.45 -13.19 1.00
CA THR A 162 13.76 -13.28 0.32
C THR A 162 13.69 -13.86 -1.08
N ASP A 163 12.70 -14.67 -1.35
CA ASP A 163 12.41 -15.32 -2.63
C ASP A 163 11.41 -14.53 -3.49
N ASN A 164 10.85 -13.41 -2.98
CA ASN A 164 9.99 -12.52 -3.75
C ASN A 164 10.81 -11.55 -4.62
N ASP A 165 11.44 -12.08 -5.67
CA ASP A 165 12.25 -11.29 -6.59
C ASP A 165 11.44 -10.19 -7.30
N ALA A 166 10.16 -10.43 -7.57
CA ALA A 166 9.28 -9.44 -8.17
C ALA A 166 9.16 -8.20 -7.28
N SER A 167 8.98 -8.38 -5.97
CA SER A 167 8.89 -7.30 -4.99
C SER A 167 10.25 -6.60 -4.80
N LYS A 168 11.34 -7.35 -4.66
CA LYS A 168 12.70 -6.79 -4.55
C LYS A 168 13.04 -5.88 -5.73
N ASN A 169 12.81 -6.39 -6.95
CA ASN A 169 13.08 -5.65 -8.19
C ASN A 169 12.18 -4.41 -8.34
N LEU A 170 10.91 -4.49 -7.92
CA LEU A 170 10.00 -3.36 -7.92
C LEU A 170 10.49 -2.27 -6.97
N LEU A 171 10.82 -2.62 -5.72
CA LEU A 171 11.31 -1.69 -4.71
C LEU A 171 12.61 -1.01 -5.15
N ALA A 172 13.58 -1.77 -5.67
CA ALA A 172 14.81 -1.22 -6.21
C ALA A 172 14.56 -0.22 -7.37
N ARG A 173 13.65 -0.56 -8.28
CA ARG A 173 13.28 0.27 -9.45
C ARG A 173 12.66 1.61 -9.06
N VAL A 174 11.97 1.68 -7.93
CA VAL A 174 11.38 2.94 -7.42
C VAL A 174 12.26 3.64 -6.38
N GLY A 175 13.51 3.20 -6.21
CA GLY A 175 14.53 3.90 -5.42
C GLY A 175 14.71 3.43 -3.99
N PHE A 176 14.09 2.31 -3.58
CA PHE A 176 14.39 1.70 -2.29
C PHE A 176 15.77 1.04 -2.30
N ARG A 177 16.46 1.12 -1.17
CA ARG A 177 17.72 0.43 -0.92
C ARG A 177 17.50 -0.68 0.10
N GLN A 178 18.06 -1.85 -0.16
CA GLN A 178 18.05 -2.94 0.80
C GLN A 178 18.95 -2.58 1.96
N GLU A 179 18.42 -2.67 3.19
CA GLU A 179 19.16 -2.34 4.42
C GLU A 179 19.54 -3.57 5.23
N GLY A 180 18.88 -4.69 5.00
CA GLY A 180 19.23 -5.90 5.74
C GLY A 180 18.25 -7.03 5.58
N LEU A 181 18.51 -8.09 6.35
CA LEU A 181 17.69 -9.28 6.47
C LEU A 181 17.13 -9.36 7.89
N ALA A 182 15.81 -9.34 8.03
CA ALA A 182 15.14 -9.57 9.31
C ALA A 182 14.63 -11.01 9.36
N ARG A 183 15.14 -11.81 10.28
CA ARG A 183 14.75 -13.21 10.44
C ARG A 183 13.47 -13.32 11.23
N ARG A 184 12.55 -14.20 10.82
CA ARG A 184 11.28 -14.48 11.51
C ARG A 184 10.49 -13.22 11.83
N TYR A 185 10.37 -12.33 10.86
CA TYR A 185 9.81 -11.00 11.06
C TYR A 185 8.32 -10.90 10.72
N LEU A 186 7.87 -11.62 9.70
CA LEU A 186 6.47 -11.63 9.28
C LEU A 186 5.91 -13.05 9.28
N LEU A 187 4.67 -13.18 9.73
CA LEU A 187 3.88 -14.39 9.59
C LEU A 187 3.15 -14.34 8.23
N ILE A 188 3.71 -15.04 7.25
CA ILE A 188 3.16 -15.10 5.89
C ILE A 188 2.69 -16.53 5.61
N ASN A 189 1.48 -16.68 5.12
CA ASN A 189 0.87 -17.98 4.81
C ASN A 189 1.02 -19.01 5.97
N GLY A 190 0.97 -18.55 7.21
CA GLY A 190 1.08 -19.38 8.40
C GLY A 190 2.51 -19.69 8.86
N GLU A 191 3.53 -19.22 8.17
CA GLU A 191 4.93 -19.45 8.51
C GLU A 191 5.67 -18.16 8.84
N TRP A 192 6.56 -18.22 9.84
CA TRP A 192 7.43 -17.10 10.17
C TRP A 192 8.61 -17.02 9.20
N ALA A 193 8.69 -15.95 8.44
CA ALA A 193 9.73 -15.70 7.44
C ALA A 193 10.65 -14.53 7.83
#